data_a1ddb90137d8adeaa5ad8823a6a50cea
#
_entry.id   a1ddb90137d8adeaa5ad8823a6a50cea
#
_cell.length_a   1.000
_cell.length_b   1.000
_cell.length_c   1.000
_cell.angle_alpha   90.00
_cell.angle_beta   90.00
_cell.angle_gamma   90.00
#
_symmetry.space_group_name_H-M   'P 1'
#
loop_
_entity.id
_entity.type
_entity.pdbx_description
1 polymer ?
#
loop_
_entity_poly.entity_id
_entity_poly.type
_entity_poly.pdbx_seq_one_letter_code
_entity_poly.pdbx_strand_id
1 'polypeptide(L)'
;MPAGPVAQTIAEMAWVLIIGGATVFCLVMAALVWALRHRRRAASAGDDRAAAAWWIVGGGFVLPLLVLSALLVYTVARTNGLTPARAPQEPVISVTAHLWWWEVRYRDPARGIDVVLANEIHLPVGQAVTLGLASADVIHSFWVPALAGKIDMLPGRVHQLRMQADRPGVYRGQCAEFCGEQHARMALHVVAQSPEDFERWLQAQNRPSEAPRDALAQRGAQVFAEQRCAACHTVRGLGPAGAAAAAAIGPDLTHVGSRLHLAAGTLPMSAASLRDWIAHPQRSKPGARMPSYERLDDASLGALAAFLEQLK
;
A
#
# COMPACT_ATOMS: atom_id res chain seq x y z
N MET A 1 6.34 -10.73 -8.04
CA MET A 1 7.54 -10.37 -8.82
C MET A 1 7.64 -8.85 -8.90
N PRO A 2 8.85 -8.25 -8.91
CA PRO A 2 9.00 -6.80 -9.09
C PRO A 2 8.37 -6.35 -10.43
N ALA A 3 7.67 -5.23 -10.39
CA ALA A 3 6.97 -4.68 -11.55
C ALA A 3 7.24 -3.17 -11.73
N GLY A 4 8.21 -2.65 -10.98
CA GLY A 4 8.73 -1.29 -11.09
C GLY A 4 10.22 -1.23 -10.79
N PRO A 5 10.92 -0.16 -11.23
CA PRO A 5 12.37 -0.08 -11.20
C PRO A 5 12.94 -0.09 -9.76
N VAL A 6 12.24 0.56 -8.82
CA VAL A 6 12.65 0.58 -7.40
C VAL A 6 12.54 -0.82 -6.79
N ALA A 7 11.41 -1.52 -7.01
CA ALA A 7 11.22 -2.88 -6.51
C ALA A 7 12.22 -3.86 -7.13
N GLN A 8 12.58 -3.68 -8.39
CA GLN A 8 13.60 -4.48 -9.07
C GLN A 8 14.97 -4.30 -8.41
N THR A 9 15.40 -3.07 -8.17
CA THR A 9 16.67 -2.78 -7.49
C THR A 9 16.71 -3.40 -6.08
N ILE A 10 15.61 -3.30 -5.32
CA ILE A 10 15.49 -3.92 -3.99
C ILE A 10 15.60 -5.45 -4.09
N ALA A 11 14.93 -6.07 -5.08
CA ALA A 11 15.00 -7.51 -5.29
C ALA A 11 16.42 -8.00 -5.67
N GLU A 12 17.12 -7.27 -6.53
CA GLU A 12 18.52 -7.57 -6.88
C GLU A 12 19.43 -7.53 -5.64
N MET A 13 19.31 -6.48 -4.82
CA MET A 13 20.08 -6.38 -3.57
C MET A 13 19.73 -7.53 -2.60
N ALA A 14 18.45 -7.88 -2.48
CA ALA A 14 18.02 -8.99 -1.63
C ALA A 14 18.64 -10.32 -2.08
N TRP A 15 18.68 -10.59 -3.40
CA TRP A 15 19.32 -11.79 -3.92
C TRP A 15 20.83 -11.83 -3.65
N VAL A 16 21.54 -10.71 -3.81
CA VAL A 16 22.98 -10.62 -3.46
C VAL A 16 23.20 -10.97 -1.99
N LEU A 17 22.38 -10.43 -1.09
CA LEU A 17 22.48 -10.70 0.35
C LEU A 17 22.13 -12.16 0.69
N ILE A 18 21.08 -12.72 0.09
CA ILE A 18 20.64 -14.10 0.32
C ILE A 18 21.73 -15.08 -0.16
N ILE A 19 22.22 -14.91 -1.39
CA ILE A 19 23.24 -15.81 -1.97
C ILE A 19 24.55 -15.66 -1.21
N GLY A 20 25.00 -14.43 -0.92
CA GLY A 20 26.21 -14.17 -0.16
C GLY A 20 26.12 -14.74 1.26
N GLY A 21 25.03 -14.52 1.97
CA GLY A 21 24.78 -15.04 3.31
C GLY A 21 24.73 -16.57 3.33
N ALA A 22 24.04 -17.19 2.37
CA ALA A 22 23.99 -18.64 2.24
C ALA A 22 25.38 -19.25 1.96
N THR A 23 26.18 -18.59 1.12
CA THR A 23 27.56 -19.02 0.82
C THR A 23 28.42 -18.99 2.09
N VAL A 24 28.41 -17.87 2.83
CA VAL A 24 29.15 -17.76 4.10
C VAL A 24 28.67 -18.79 5.11
N PHE A 25 27.38 -18.99 5.25
CA PHE A 25 26.81 -20.02 6.14
C PHE A 25 27.31 -21.41 5.77
N CYS A 26 27.23 -21.79 4.50
CA CYS A 26 27.71 -23.10 4.03
C CYS A 26 29.21 -23.30 4.28
N LEU A 27 30.03 -22.26 4.05
CA LEU A 27 31.48 -22.33 4.31
C LEU A 27 31.79 -22.52 5.80
N VAL A 28 31.09 -21.77 6.67
CA VAL A 28 31.26 -21.91 8.13
C VAL A 28 30.83 -23.29 8.60
N MET A 29 29.71 -23.82 8.10
CA MET A 29 29.24 -25.17 8.45
C MET A 29 30.19 -26.25 7.94
N ALA A 30 30.72 -26.08 6.74
CA ALA A 30 31.74 -27.01 6.20
C ALA A 30 33.03 -26.99 7.05
N ALA A 31 33.51 -25.81 7.43
CA ALA A 31 34.67 -25.66 8.31
C ALA A 31 34.42 -26.31 9.69
N LEU A 32 33.22 -26.12 10.26
CA LEU A 32 32.82 -26.75 11.52
C LEU A 32 32.85 -28.29 11.41
N VAL A 33 32.20 -28.84 10.38
CA VAL A 33 32.19 -30.30 10.15
C VAL A 33 33.60 -30.83 9.96
N TRP A 34 34.43 -30.11 9.19
CA TRP A 34 35.83 -30.46 9.01
C TRP A 34 36.59 -30.47 10.34
N ALA A 35 36.48 -29.44 11.16
CA ALA A 35 37.11 -29.32 12.46
C ALA A 35 36.67 -30.45 13.42
N LEU A 36 35.38 -30.79 13.45
CA LEU A 36 34.85 -31.87 14.29
C LEU A 36 35.39 -33.25 13.86
N ARG A 37 35.53 -33.50 12.55
CA ARG A 37 36.04 -34.75 12.01
C ARG A 37 37.55 -34.93 12.21
N HIS A 38 38.32 -33.83 12.21
CA HIS A 38 39.77 -33.84 12.29
C HIS A 38 40.33 -33.55 13.69
N ARG A 39 39.49 -33.54 14.71
CA ARG A 39 39.76 -33.18 16.12
C ARG A 39 40.83 -34.03 16.82
N ARG A 40 41.43 -35.05 16.18
CA ARG A 40 42.18 -36.11 16.85
C ARG A 40 43.71 -36.06 16.67
N ARG A 41 44.33 -35.01 16.22
CA ARG A 41 45.78 -34.89 16.23
C ARG A 41 46.21 -33.72 17.07
N ALA A 42 46.68 -34.02 18.29
CA ALA A 42 47.30 -33.01 19.13
C ALA A 42 48.57 -32.51 18.40
N ALA A 43 48.49 -31.30 17.87
CA ALA A 43 49.65 -30.56 17.40
C ALA A 43 50.46 -30.02 18.61
N SER A 44 51.74 -29.70 18.40
CA SER A 44 52.54 -29.08 19.46
C SER A 44 51.96 -27.70 19.85
N ALA A 45 52.03 -27.33 21.12
CA ALA A 45 51.36 -26.13 21.68
C ALA A 45 51.76 -24.77 21.04
N GLY A 46 52.82 -24.77 20.18
CA GLY A 46 53.25 -23.58 19.45
C GLY A 46 52.54 -23.38 18.11
N ASP A 47 52.30 -24.47 17.37
CA ASP A 47 51.64 -24.44 16.08
C ASP A 47 50.14 -24.10 16.23
N ASP A 48 49.51 -24.50 17.34
CA ASP A 48 48.10 -24.23 17.64
C ASP A 48 47.81 -22.75 17.84
N ARG A 49 48.73 -21.99 18.42
CA ARG A 49 48.54 -20.53 18.64
C ARG A 49 48.58 -19.74 17.34
N ALA A 50 49.49 -20.03 16.44
CA ALA A 50 49.60 -19.36 15.14
C ALA A 50 48.39 -19.68 14.25
N ALA A 51 47.97 -20.95 14.22
CA ALA A 51 46.78 -21.37 13.49
C ALA A 51 45.50 -20.75 14.06
N ALA A 52 45.36 -20.73 15.40
CA ALA A 52 44.21 -20.08 16.05
C ALA A 52 44.18 -18.56 15.78
N ALA A 53 45.34 -17.89 15.84
CA ALA A 53 45.44 -16.46 15.53
C ALA A 53 45.01 -16.17 14.07
N TRP A 54 45.45 -17.01 13.10
CA TRP A 54 45.07 -16.88 11.71
C TRP A 54 43.56 -17.05 11.49
N TRP A 55 42.93 -18.04 12.10
CA TRP A 55 41.48 -18.24 11.99
C TRP A 55 40.68 -17.15 12.68
N ILE A 56 41.11 -16.70 13.88
CA ILE A 56 40.42 -15.66 14.63
C ILE A 56 40.59 -14.30 13.95
N VAL A 57 41.79 -13.90 13.60
CA VAL A 57 42.05 -12.58 13.02
C VAL A 57 41.66 -12.57 11.54
N GLY A 58 42.08 -13.53 10.77
CA GLY A 58 41.80 -13.60 9.34
C GLY A 58 40.31 -13.89 9.06
N GLY A 59 39.79 -14.99 9.61
CA GLY A 59 38.43 -15.43 9.38
C GLY A 59 37.38 -14.67 10.21
N GLY A 60 37.72 -14.31 11.46
CA GLY A 60 36.76 -13.67 12.39
C GLY A 60 36.76 -12.13 12.36
N PHE A 61 37.84 -11.51 11.89
CA PHE A 61 37.91 -10.03 11.85
C PHE A 61 38.13 -9.50 10.44
N VAL A 62 39.22 -9.91 9.75
CA VAL A 62 39.57 -9.33 8.43
C VAL A 62 38.54 -9.66 7.38
N LEU A 63 38.11 -10.90 7.26
CA LEU A 63 37.13 -11.35 6.27
C LEU A 63 35.76 -10.63 6.46
N PRO A 64 35.14 -10.61 7.66
CA PRO A 64 33.89 -9.84 7.89
C PRO A 64 34.06 -8.37 7.58
N LEU A 65 35.18 -7.73 7.97
CA LEU A 65 35.42 -6.33 7.67
C LEU A 65 35.42 -6.04 6.17
N LEU A 66 36.11 -6.85 5.38
CA LEU A 66 36.17 -6.70 3.93
C LEU A 66 34.80 -6.93 3.27
N VAL A 67 34.11 -8.01 3.67
CA VAL A 67 32.77 -8.33 3.13
C VAL A 67 31.76 -7.23 3.47
N LEU A 68 31.70 -6.77 4.71
CA LEU A 68 30.77 -5.73 5.14
C LEU A 68 31.09 -4.37 4.48
N SER A 69 32.39 -4.03 4.33
CA SER A 69 32.79 -2.81 3.62
C SER A 69 32.38 -2.86 2.13
N ALA A 70 32.60 -3.98 1.47
CA ALA A 70 32.18 -4.19 0.08
C ALA A 70 30.65 -4.10 -0.06
N LEU A 71 29.89 -4.74 0.84
CA LEU A 71 28.43 -4.66 0.88
C LEU A 71 27.94 -3.23 1.14
N LEU A 72 28.60 -2.49 2.03
CA LEU A 72 28.24 -1.09 2.29
C LEU A 72 28.41 -0.24 1.03
N VAL A 73 29.57 -0.33 0.37
CA VAL A 73 29.83 0.40 -0.88
C VAL A 73 28.81 0.01 -1.97
N TYR A 74 28.57 -1.28 -2.14
CA TYR A 74 27.57 -1.78 -3.08
C TYR A 74 26.17 -1.23 -2.78
N THR A 75 25.71 -1.31 -1.54
CA THR A 75 24.37 -0.86 -1.14
C THR A 75 24.22 0.64 -1.35
N VAL A 76 25.20 1.45 -0.90
CA VAL A 76 25.18 2.91 -1.11
C VAL A 76 25.15 3.25 -2.60
N ALA A 77 25.97 2.61 -3.42
CA ALA A 77 25.98 2.84 -4.87
C ALA A 77 24.64 2.50 -5.53
N ARG A 78 23.97 1.41 -5.10
CA ARG A 78 22.68 0.99 -5.66
C ARG A 78 21.49 1.83 -5.17
N THR A 79 21.56 2.39 -3.97
CA THR A 79 20.45 3.17 -3.38
C THR A 79 20.50 4.65 -3.70
N ASN A 80 21.66 5.20 -4.08
CA ASN A 80 21.81 6.64 -4.39
C ASN A 80 20.83 7.18 -5.47
N GLY A 81 20.37 6.32 -6.37
CA GLY A 81 19.39 6.69 -7.42
C GLY A 81 17.92 6.50 -7.02
N LEU A 82 17.65 5.88 -5.85
CA LEU A 82 16.30 5.56 -5.40
C LEU A 82 15.62 6.72 -4.67
N THR A 83 16.43 7.61 -4.08
CA THR A 83 15.91 8.80 -3.41
C THR A 83 15.64 9.87 -4.47
N PRO A 84 14.41 10.35 -4.64
CA PRO A 84 14.15 11.43 -5.59
C PRO A 84 14.94 12.66 -5.18
N ALA A 85 15.69 13.25 -6.11
CA ALA A 85 16.07 14.64 -5.96
C ALA A 85 14.76 15.41 -5.71
N ARG A 86 14.75 16.25 -4.67
CA ARG A 86 13.58 17.01 -4.21
C ARG A 86 12.81 17.54 -5.42
N ALA A 87 11.67 16.92 -5.71
CA ALA A 87 10.86 17.29 -6.86
C ALA A 87 10.35 18.72 -6.62
N PRO A 88 10.60 19.67 -7.54
CA PRO A 88 10.15 21.05 -7.38
C PRO A 88 8.64 21.22 -7.46
N GLN A 89 7.89 20.18 -7.79
CA GLN A 89 6.45 20.21 -8.04
C GLN A 89 5.67 19.53 -6.91
N GLU A 90 4.50 20.06 -6.60
CA GLU A 90 3.54 19.43 -5.69
C GLU A 90 3.22 18.02 -6.15
N PRO A 91 3.07 17.05 -5.22
CA PRO A 91 2.69 15.69 -5.59
C PRO A 91 1.34 15.71 -6.30
N VAL A 92 1.27 15.05 -7.45
CA VAL A 92 0.05 14.94 -8.25
C VAL A 92 -1.01 14.09 -7.54
N ILE A 93 -0.56 13.12 -6.71
CA ILE A 93 -1.41 12.21 -5.97
C ILE A 93 -1.06 12.31 -4.49
N SER A 94 -2.02 12.63 -3.64
CA SER A 94 -1.85 12.56 -2.19
C SER A 94 -2.55 11.33 -1.63
N VAL A 95 -1.89 10.68 -0.66
CA VAL A 95 -2.44 9.54 0.07
C VAL A 95 -2.40 9.88 1.55
N THR A 96 -3.57 9.89 2.19
CA THR A 96 -3.70 10.10 3.62
C THR A 96 -4.16 8.81 4.28
N ALA A 97 -3.37 8.31 5.23
CA ALA A 97 -3.75 7.15 6.02
C ALA A 97 -4.69 7.55 7.15
N HIS A 98 -5.75 6.76 7.35
CA HIS A 98 -6.70 6.84 8.44
C HIS A 98 -6.80 5.47 9.13
N LEU A 99 -7.39 5.40 10.31
CA LEU A 99 -7.76 4.15 11.00
C LEU A 99 -9.03 3.54 10.37
N TRP A 100 -9.00 2.53 9.53
CA TRP A 100 -7.90 1.78 8.92
C TRP A 100 -8.19 1.69 7.43
N TRP A 101 -7.98 2.80 6.70
CA TRP A 101 -8.23 2.94 5.28
C TRP A 101 -7.35 4.04 4.69
N TRP A 102 -7.26 4.11 3.37
CA TRP A 102 -6.43 5.06 2.64
C TRP A 102 -7.32 6.02 1.85
N GLU A 103 -7.25 7.32 2.14
CA GLU A 103 -7.78 8.35 1.28
C GLU A 103 -6.76 8.63 0.18
N VAL A 104 -7.22 8.68 -1.07
CA VAL A 104 -6.39 8.98 -2.24
C VAL A 104 -7.00 10.16 -2.96
N ARG A 105 -6.19 11.18 -3.25
CA ARG A 105 -6.65 12.38 -3.94
C ARG A 105 -5.74 12.72 -5.12
N TYR A 106 -6.35 12.87 -6.28
CA TYR A 106 -5.74 13.42 -7.49
C TYR A 106 -6.10 14.88 -7.60
N ARG A 107 -5.11 15.76 -7.62
CA ARG A 107 -5.35 17.19 -7.72
C ARG A 107 -4.49 17.81 -8.82
N ASP A 108 -5.16 18.38 -9.81
CA ASP A 108 -4.54 19.19 -10.86
C ASP A 108 -5.43 20.42 -11.12
N PRO A 109 -5.17 21.55 -10.43
CA PRO A 109 -5.98 22.75 -10.57
C PRO A 109 -5.96 23.33 -12.00
N ALA A 110 -4.85 23.19 -12.74
CA ALA A 110 -4.74 23.69 -14.10
C ALA A 110 -5.68 22.96 -15.07
N ARG A 111 -6.00 21.69 -14.76
CA ARG A 111 -6.92 20.87 -15.55
C ARG A 111 -8.32 20.76 -14.91
N GLY A 112 -8.55 21.41 -13.78
CA GLY A 112 -9.80 21.31 -13.05
C GLY A 112 -10.06 19.94 -12.45
N ILE A 113 -9.03 19.16 -12.12
CA ILE A 113 -9.13 17.83 -11.54
C ILE A 113 -9.04 17.92 -10.03
N ASP A 114 -10.05 17.37 -9.37
CA ASP A 114 -10.06 17.14 -7.92
C ASP A 114 -10.88 15.88 -7.60
N VAL A 115 -10.21 14.74 -7.65
CA VAL A 115 -10.80 13.42 -7.46
C VAL A 115 -10.38 12.86 -6.12
N VAL A 116 -11.34 12.46 -5.30
CA VAL A 116 -11.12 11.77 -4.03
C VAL A 116 -11.70 10.37 -4.12
N LEU A 117 -10.92 9.38 -3.72
CA LEU A 117 -11.34 7.99 -3.65
C LEU A 117 -10.66 7.28 -2.46
N ALA A 118 -10.96 6.01 -2.25
CA ALA A 118 -10.40 5.27 -1.12
C ALA A 118 -9.86 3.90 -1.52
N ASN A 119 -8.71 3.54 -0.94
CA ASN A 119 -8.08 2.22 -1.00
C ASN A 119 -7.67 1.75 -2.41
N GLU A 120 -7.69 2.64 -3.39
CA GLU A 120 -7.32 2.34 -4.76
C GLU A 120 -6.55 3.50 -5.37
N ILE A 121 -5.45 3.22 -6.07
CA ILE A 121 -4.63 4.19 -6.78
C ILE A 121 -4.52 3.73 -8.22
N HIS A 122 -4.75 4.60 -9.19
CA HIS A 122 -4.51 4.33 -10.60
C HIS A 122 -3.26 5.06 -11.08
N LEU A 123 -2.45 4.39 -11.91
CA LEU A 123 -1.20 4.92 -12.44
C LEU A 123 -1.08 4.64 -13.94
N PRO A 124 -0.52 5.58 -14.72
CA PRO A 124 -0.12 5.30 -16.09
C PRO A 124 1.15 4.43 -16.09
N VAL A 125 1.16 3.35 -16.88
CA VAL A 125 2.32 2.47 -17.07
C VAL A 125 3.47 3.24 -17.70
N GLY A 126 4.70 2.95 -17.26
CA GLY A 126 5.94 3.54 -17.78
C GLY A 126 6.22 4.96 -17.29
N GLN A 127 5.28 5.59 -16.59
CA GLN A 127 5.45 6.95 -16.08
C GLN A 127 5.68 6.93 -14.56
N ALA A 128 6.70 7.66 -14.12
CA ALA A 128 6.95 7.84 -12.70
C ALA A 128 6.03 8.93 -12.14
N VAL A 129 5.35 8.64 -11.06
CA VAL A 129 4.51 9.58 -10.30
C VAL A 129 5.08 9.81 -8.92
N THR A 130 4.85 10.98 -8.36
CA THR A 130 5.22 11.29 -6.97
C THR A 130 3.96 11.25 -6.11
N LEU A 131 3.98 10.41 -5.08
CA LEU A 131 2.93 10.34 -4.06
C LEU A 131 3.32 11.21 -2.88
N GLY A 132 2.41 12.07 -2.42
CA GLY A 132 2.50 12.75 -1.14
C GLY A 132 1.81 11.90 -0.07
N LEU A 133 2.55 11.45 0.94
CA LEU A 133 2.12 10.49 1.94
C LEU A 133 2.00 11.16 3.31
N ALA A 134 0.82 11.14 3.92
CA ALA A 134 0.55 11.71 5.24
C ALA A 134 -0.36 10.80 6.06
N SER A 135 -0.33 10.97 7.38
CA SER A 135 -1.27 10.31 8.30
C SER A 135 -2.18 11.33 8.98
N ALA A 136 -3.45 11.00 9.11
CA ALA A 136 -4.45 11.79 9.83
C ALA A 136 -4.54 11.45 11.32
N ASP A 137 -3.96 10.33 11.76
CA ASP A 137 -4.13 9.82 13.12
C ASP A 137 -2.83 9.23 13.71
N VAL A 138 -2.61 7.92 13.61
CA VAL A 138 -1.41 7.26 14.12
C VAL A 138 -0.36 7.07 13.03
N ILE A 139 0.80 6.53 13.37
CA ILE A 139 1.82 6.15 12.38
C ILE A 139 1.28 4.98 11.57
N HIS A 140 1.40 5.07 10.25
CA HIS A 140 1.19 4.00 9.27
C HIS A 140 2.44 3.87 8.41
N SER A 141 2.51 2.86 7.56
CA SER A 141 3.55 2.78 6.52
C SER A 141 2.93 2.34 5.20
N PHE A 142 3.15 3.15 4.16
CA PHE A 142 2.67 2.84 2.82
C PHE A 142 3.65 1.90 2.12
N TRP A 143 3.15 0.77 1.63
CA TRP A 143 3.98 -0.21 0.94
C TRP A 143 3.23 -0.95 -0.16
N VAL A 144 3.78 -0.90 -1.36
CA VAL A 144 3.37 -1.70 -2.51
C VAL A 144 4.59 -2.51 -2.96
N PRO A 145 4.80 -3.73 -2.43
CA PRO A 145 6.04 -4.49 -2.59
C PRO A 145 6.48 -4.70 -4.03
N ALA A 146 5.52 -4.83 -4.94
CA ALA A 146 5.79 -5.04 -6.36
C ALA A 146 6.34 -3.79 -7.08
N LEU A 147 6.13 -2.59 -6.54
CA LEU A 147 6.43 -1.32 -7.21
C LEU A 147 7.53 -0.51 -6.52
N ALA A 148 7.55 -0.49 -5.18
CA ALA A 148 8.47 0.37 -4.43
C ALA A 148 8.79 -0.20 -3.03
N GLY A 149 9.74 0.44 -2.34
CA GLY A 149 9.97 0.25 -0.92
C GLY A 149 8.84 0.85 -0.07
N LYS A 150 8.88 0.65 1.25
CA LYS A 150 7.94 1.25 2.19
C LYS A 150 8.38 2.64 2.63
N ILE A 151 7.41 3.49 2.97
CA ILE A 151 7.64 4.79 3.63
C ILE A 151 6.66 4.95 4.78
N ASP A 152 7.20 5.30 5.96
CA ASP A 152 6.40 5.58 7.14
C ASP A 152 5.68 6.92 6.99
N MET A 153 4.41 6.94 7.37
CA MET A 153 3.50 8.07 7.27
C MET A 153 3.26 8.61 8.69
N LEU A 154 3.88 9.74 8.99
CA LEU A 154 3.84 10.36 10.31
C LEU A 154 2.75 11.45 10.35
N PRO A 155 1.99 11.54 11.46
CA PRO A 155 1.09 12.68 11.67
C PRO A 155 1.84 14.01 11.60
N GLY A 156 1.24 15.00 10.94
CA GLY A 156 1.81 16.34 10.82
C GLY A 156 2.99 16.47 9.84
N ARG A 157 3.33 15.40 9.09
CA ARG A 157 4.40 15.42 8.07
C ARG A 157 3.90 14.85 6.76
N VAL A 158 4.41 15.39 5.65
CA VAL A 158 4.19 14.83 4.31
C VAL A 158 5.52 14.28 3.80
N HIS A 159 5.55 12.98 3.53
CA HIS A 159 6.66 12.31 2.89
C HIS A 159 6.37 12.12 1.40
N GLN A 160 7.42 11.97 0.59
CA GLN A 160 7.28 11.76 -0.84
C GLN A 160 7.79 10.37 -1.22
N LEU A 161 7.04 9.67 -2.05
CA LEU A 161 7.43 8.40 -2.64
C LEU A 161 7.30 8.49 -4.16
N ARG A 162 8.39 8.24 -4.88
CA ARG A 162 8.33 8.07 -6.32
C ARG A 162 7.97 6.62 -6.64
N MET A 163 6.94 6.42 -7.45
CA MET A 163 6.44 5.12 -7.84
C MET A 163 6.26 5.04 -9.35
N GLN A 164 6.60 3.90 -9.93
CA GLN A 164 6.39 3.59 -11.35
C GLN A 164 6.03 2.12 -11.47
N ALA A 165 5.04 1.85 -12.33
CA ALA A 165 4.73 0.49 -12.78
C ALA A 165 5.21 0.33 -14.24
N ASP A 166 6.02 -0.69 -14.51
CA ASP A 166 6.57 -0.95 -15.85
C ASP A 166 5.63 -1.83 -16.70
N ARG A 167 4.62 -2.43 -16.07
CA ARG A 167 3.66 -3.34 -16.71
C ARG A 167 2.24 -3.06 -16.23
N PRO A 168 1.23 -3.21 -17.10
CA PRO A 168 -0.18 -3.18 -16.68
C PRO A 168 -0.47 -4.27 -15.66
N GLY A 169 -1.40 -4.00 -14.74
CA GLY A 169 -1.84 -4.98 -13.75
C GLY A 169 -2.35 -4.34 -12.48
N VAL A 170 -2.80 -5.20 -11.58
CA VAL A 170 -3.28 -4.79 -10.24
C VAL A 170 -2.26 -5.25 -9.20
N TYR A 171 -1.73 -4.31 -8.45
CA TYR A 171 -0.68 -4.55 -7.46
C TYR A 171 -1.23 -4.27 -6.07
N ARG A 172 -1.16 -5.28 -5.20
CA ARG A 172 -1.62 -5.14 -3.83
C ARG A 172 -0.60 -4.38 -2.99
N GLY A 173 -1.05 -3.36 -2.26
CA GLY A 173 -0.34 -2.69 -1.19
C GLY A 173 -0.97 -2.97 0.18
N GLN A 174 -0.24 -2.61 1.24
CA GLN A 174 -0.69 -2.82 2.61
C GLN A 174 -0.01 -1.84 3.57
N CYS A 175 -0.60 -1.65 4.74
CA CYS A 175 0.07 -0.99 5.83
C CYS A 175 1.22 -1.86 6.35
N ALA A 176 2.41 -1.27 6.48
CA ALA A 176 3.64 -1.97 6.89
C ALA A 176 4.21 -1.43 8.21
N GLU A 177 3.39 -0.69 9.00
CA GLU A 177 3.69 -0.26 10.37
C GLU A 177 2.47 -0.50 11.24
N PHE A 178 2.66 -1.10 12.42
CA PHE A 178 1.56 -1.45 13.30
C PHE A 178 0.74 -0.22 13.70
N CYS A 179 -0.53 -0.21 13.30
CA CYS A 179 -1.45 0.92 13.47
C CYS A 179 -2.72 0.55 14.25
N GLY A 180 -2.73 -0.56 14.97
CA GLY A 180 -3.85 -1.01 15.80
C GLY A 180 -4.57 -2.24 15.26
N GLU A 181 -5.83 -2.42 15.68
CA GLU A 181 -6.60 -3.67 15.54
C GLU A 181 -6.73 -4.17 14.09
N GLN A 182 -6.91 -3.26 13.13
CA GLN A 182 -7.09 -3.62 11.73
C GLN A 182 -5.82 -3.47 10.87
N HIS A 183 -4.66 -3.42 11.50
CA HIS A 183 -3.39 -3.32 10.78
C HIS A 183 -3.25 -4.35 9.66
N ALA A 184 -3.51 -5.61 9.92
CA ALA A 184 -3.42 -6.70 8.94
C ALA A 184 -4.49 -6.64 7.82
N ARG A 185 -5.56 -5.85 8.03
CA ARG A 185 -6.68 -5.67 7.08
C ARG A 185 -6.74 -4.25 6.52
N MET A 186 -5.62 -3.54 6.51
CA MET A 186 -5.48 -2.22 5.91
C MET A 186 -4.67 -2.33 4.62
N ALA A 187 -5.33 -2.83 3.58
CA ALA A 187 -4.76 -2.98 2.24
C ALA A 187 -5.26 -1.90 1.28
N LEU A 188 -4.59 -1.81 0.13
CA LEU A 188 -4.99 -1.01 -1.02
C LEU A 188 -4.61 -1.74 -2.31
N HIS A 189 -5.12 -1.25 -3.44
CA HIS A 189 -4.72 -1.75 -4.75
C HIS A 189 -4.19 -0.60 -5.61
N VAL A 190 -3.13 -0.88 -6.36
CA VAL A 190 -2.61 0.00 -7.39
C VAL A 190 -2.93 -0.62 -8.75
N VAL A 191 -3.73 0.09 -9.53
CA VAL A 191 -4.13 -0.31 -10.89
C VAL A 191 -3.23 0.44 -11.87
N ALA A 192 -2.31 -0.28 -12.49
CA ALA A 192 -1.47 0.27 -13.56
C ALA A 192 -2.10 -0.06 -14.92
N GLN A 193 -2.31 0.96 -15.73
CA GLN A 193 -3.02 0.87 -17.01
C GLN A 193 -2.33 1.72 -18.08
N SER A 194 -2.73 1.61 -19.34
CA SER A 194 -2.17 2.45 -20.39
C SER A 194 -2.36 3.94 -20.06
N PRO A 195 -1.49 4.84 -20.54
CA PRO A 195 -1.68 6.27 -20.32
C PRO A 195 -3.05 6.79 -20.81
N GLU A 196 -3.55 6.25 -21.91
CA GLU A 196 -4.86 6.58 -22.48
C GLU A 196 -6.01 6.10 -21.61
N ASP A 197 -5.92 4.88 -21.06
CA ASP A 197 -6.92 4.32 -20.13
C ASP A 197 -6.91 5.08 -18.81
N PHE A 198 -5.73 5.43 -18.31
CA PHE A 198 -5.58 6.24 -17.10
C PHE A 198 -6.26 7.61 -17.28
N GLU A 199 -6.02 8.27 -18.39
CA GLU A 199 -6.63 9.59 -18.64
C GLU A 199 -8.15 9.49 -18.76
N ARG A 200 -8.67 8.48 -19.48
CA ARG A 200 -10.12 8.24 -19.56
C ARG A 200 -10.72 7.96 -18.18
N TRP A 201 -10.06 7.13 -17.39
CA TRP A 201 -10.48 6.84 -16.03
C TRP A 201 -10.49 8.10 -15.15
N LEU A 202 -9.43 8.91 -15.20
CA LEU A 202 -9.31 10.13 -14.39
C LEU A 202 -10.41 11.14 -14.72
N GLN A 203 -10.71 11.31 -16.01
CA GLN A 203 -11.80 12.18 -16.47
C GLN A 203 -13.18 11.64 -16.05
N ALA A 204 -13.39 10.34 -16.07
CA ALA A 204 -14.62 9.72 -15.58
C ALA A 204 -14.78 9.94 -14.07
N GLN A 205 -13.73 9.69 -13.28
CA GLN A 205 -13.73 9.90 -11.83
C GLN A 205 -13.91 11.38 -11.43
N ASN A 206 -13.51 12.32 -12.29
CA ASN A 206 -13.68 13.76 -12.02
C ASN A 206 -15.13 14.24 -12.16
N ARG A 207 -15.99 13.48 -12.82
CA ARG A 207 -17.42 13.80 -12.95
C ARG A 207 -18.17 13.53 -11.64
N PRO A 208 -19.26 14.22 -11.37
CA PRO A 208 -20.19 13.82 -10.31
C PRO A 208 -20.84 12.48 -10.69
N SER A 209 -21.35 11.75 -9.68
CA SER A 209 -22.11 10.54 -9.90
C SER A 209 -23.40 10.81 -10.67
N GLU A 210 -23.80 9.85 -11.50
CA GLU A 210 -25.08 9.92 -12.19
C GLU A 210 -26.25 9.64 -11.22
N ALA A 211 -27.43 10.18 -11.55
CA ALA A 211 -28.64 9.87 -10.82
C ALA A 211 -28.99 8.38 -10.90
N PRO A 212 -29.63 7.79 -9.86
CA PRO A 212 -30.03 6.39 -9.87
C PRO A 212 -30.96 6.07 -11.05
N ARG A 213 -30.63 5.01 -11.81
CA ARG A 213 -31.27 4.69 -13.11
C ARG A 213 -32.57 3.91 -12.97
N ASP A 214 -32.72 3.12 -11.93
CA ASP A 214 -33.89 2.26 -11.74
C ASP A 214 -34.54 2.45 -10.37
N ALA A 215 -35.77 1.93 -10.20
CA ALA A 215 -36.57 2.11 -8.99
C ALA A 215 -35.89 1.53 -7.73
N LEU A 216 -35.13 0.45 -7.85
CA LEU A 216 -34.42 -0.16 -6.72
C LEU A 216 -33.29 0.74 -6.24
N ALA A 217 -32.46 1.26 -7.15
CA ALA A 217 -31.40 2.20 -6.81
C ALA A 217 -31.95 3.56 -6.31
N GLN A 218 -33.08 4.02 -6.87
CA GLN A 218 -33.76 5.21 -6.35
C GLN A 218 -34.24 5.00 -4.91
N ARG A 219 -34.81 3.83 -4.59
CA ARG A 219 -35.13 3.48 -3.20
C ARG A 219 -33.86 3.42 -2.34
N GLY A 220 -32.77 2.88 -2.85
CA GLY A 220 -31.46 2.86 -2.17
C GLY A 220 -30.93 4.25 -1.85
N ALA A 221 -31.06 5.21 -2.78
CA ALA A 221 -30.68 6.60 -2.54
C ALA A 221 -31.57 7.26 -1.45
N GLN A 222 -32.86 6.92 -1.40
CA GLN A 222 -33.75 7.37 -0.31
C GLN A 222 -33.31 6.78 1.04
N VAL A 223 -33.03 5.47 1.11
CA VAL A 223 -32.53 4.82 2.34
C VAL A 223 -31.19 5.41 2.76
N PHE A 224 -30.29 5.73 1.82
CA PHE A 224 -29.01 6.40 2.09
C PHE A 224 -29.22 7.76 2.80
N ALA A 225 -30.21 8.53 2.36
CA ALA A 225 -30.58 9.80 2.99
C ALA A 225 -31.28 9.59 4.35
N GLU A 226 -32.25 8.68 4.44
CA GLU A 226 -32.98 8.34 5.66
C GLU A 226 -32.04 7.89 6.79
N GLN A 227 -31.03 7.07 6.44
CA GLN A 227 -30.04 6.56 7.39
C GLN A 227 -28.86 7.52 7.63
N ARG A 228 -28.91 8.73 7.04
CA ARG A 228 -27.91 9.80 7.20
C ARG A 228 -26.48 9.38 6.85
N CYS A 229 -26.32 8.49 5.86
CA CYS A 229 -25.00 8.03 5.43
C CYS A 229 -24.09 9.19 4.98
N ALA A 230 -24.72 10.26 4.42
CA ALA A 230 -24.02 11.49 4.03
C ALA A 230 -23.40 12.29 5.20
N ALA A 231 -23.70 11.93 6.47
CA ALA A 231 -23.04 12.55 7.62
C ALA A 231 -21.53 12.16 7.70
N CYS A 232 -21.17 11.02 7.10
CA CYS A 232 -19.79 10.51 7.10
C CYS A 232 -19.22 10.34 5.69
N HIS A 233 -20.07 10.12 4.68
CA HIS A 233 -19.67 9.83 3.31
C HIS A 233 -20.07 10.92 2.33
N THR A 234 -19.21 11.20 1.38
CA THR A 234 -19.50 12.11 0.26
C THR A 234 -19.93 11.29 -0.95
N VAL A 235 -20.99 11.75 -1.64
CA VAL A 235 -21.36 11.33 -3.01
C VAL A 235 -21.58 12.60 -3.82
N ARG A 236 -20.62 12.98 -4.65
CA ARG A 236 -20.72 14.19 -5.50
C ARG A 236 -21.86 14.05 -6.50
N GLY A 237 -22.66 15.07 -6.61
CA GLY A 237 -23.85 15.08 -7.48
C GLY A 237 -25.15 14.65 -6.78
N LEU A 238 -25.07 14.11 -5.58
CA LEU A 238 -26.22 13.72 -4.76
C LEU A 238 -26.19 14.55 -3.44
N GLY A 239 -26.77 15.68 -3.43
CA GLY A 239 -26.84 16.57 -2.27
C GLY A 239 -27.07 18.01 -2.68
N PRO A 240 -27.33 18.95 -1.73
CA PRO A 240 -27.45 20.37 -2.04
C PRO A 240 -26.16 20.86 -2.73
N ALA A 241 -26.32 21.57 -3.83
CA ALA A 241 -25.21 22.21 -4.51
C ALA A 241 -24.45 23.12 -3.52
N GLY A 242 -23.15 22.89 -3.32
CA GLY A 242 -22.32 23.68 -2.41
C GLY A 242 -22.18 23.13 -1.00
N ALA A 243 -22.70 21.95 -0.68
CA ALA A 243 -22.28 21.24 0.52
C ALA A 243 -20.79 20.91 0.39
N ALA A 244 -19.95 21.76 1.01
CA ALA A 244 -18.53 21.45 1.17
C ALA A 244 -18.45 20.04 1.76
N ALA A 245 -17.58 19.21 1.21
CA ALA A 245 -17.23 17.94 1.83
C ALA A 245 -16.83 18.26 3.26
N ALA A 246 -17.76 18.07 4.22
CA ALA A 246 -17.42 18.07 5.63
C ALA A 246 -16.25 17.11 5.74
N ALA A 247 -15.26 17.43 6.58
CA ALA A 247 -14.05 16.61 6.74
C ALA A 247 -14.48 15.16 6.78
N ALA A 248 -14.20 14.42 5.70
CA ALA A 248 -14.82 13.13 5.46
C ALA A 248 -14.37 12.15 6.55
N ILE A 249 -15.27 11.82 7.46
CA ILE A 249 -15.03 10.83 8.51
C ILE A 249 -14.89 9.45 7.88
N GLY A 250 -15.58 9.21 6.78
CA GLY A 250 -15.56 7.98 5.99
C GLY A 250 -15.17 8.24 4.53
N PRO A 251 -14.90 7.16 3.76
CA PRO A 251 -14.54 7.24 2.35
C PRO A 251 -15.54 8.00 1.49
N ASP A 252 -15.02 8.74 0.49
CA ASP A 252 -15.85 9.24 -0.61
C ASP A 252 -16.41 8.06 -1.41
N LEU A 253 -17.71 8.04 -1.65
CA LEU A 253 -18.44 6.96 -2.32
C LEU A 253 -18.90 7.34 -3.74
N THR A 254 -18.48 8.49 -4.27
CA THR A 254 -18.97 9.01 -5.56
C THR A 254 -18.91 7.98 -6.69
N HIS A 255 -17.83 7.21 -6.74
CA HIS A 255 -17.64 6.14 -7.74
C HIS A 255 -17.31 4.79 -7.07
N VAL A 256 -17.93 4.50 -5.92
CA VAL A 256 -17.63 3.30 -5.14
C VAL A 256 -17.89 2.02 -5.94
N GLY A 257 -18.91 1.99 -6.80
CA GLY A 257 -19.25 0.84 -7.63
C GLY A 257 -18.23 0.48 -8.72
N SER A 258 -17.28 1.39 -9.00
CA SER A 258 -16.18 1.12 -9.94
C SER A 258 -14.93 0.54 -9.28
N ARG A 259 -14.86 0.47 -7.96
CA ARG A 259 -13.70 -0.04 -7.21
C ARG A 259 -13.61 -1.56 -7.28
N LEU A 260 -12.39 -2.08 -7.18
CA LEU A 260 -12.14 -3.52 -7.16
C LEU A 260 -12.58 -4.16 -5.83
N HIS A 261 -12.41 -3.43 -4.72
CA HIS A 261 -12.62 -3.96 -3.39
C HIS A 261 -13.26 -2.94 -2.44
N LEU A 262 -13.93 -3.48 -1.42
CA LEU A 262 -14.45 -2.77 -0.26
C LEU A 262 -13.57 -2.99 0.97
N ALA A 263 -13.86 -2.25 2.06
CA ALA A 263 -13.30 -2.45 3.39
C ALA A 263 -11.76 -2.53 3.40
N ALA A 264 -11.09 -1.62 2.67
CA ALA A 264 -9.63 -1.58 2.53
C ALA A 264 -9.04 -2.90 2.01
N GLY A 265 -9.57 -3.42 0.91
CA GLY A 265 -9.07 -4.61 0.23
C GLY A 265 -9.47 -5.94 0.88
N THR A 266 -10.43 -5.92 1.82
CA THR A 266 -10.87 -7.12 2.54
C THR A 266 -11.95 -7.89 1.78
N LEU A 267 -12.86 -7.19 1.12
CA LEU A 267 -14.00 -7.77 0.39
C LEU A 267 -13.94 -7.39 -1.09
N PRO A 268 -14.25 -8.30 -2.02
CA PRO A 268 -14.40 -7.94 -3.42
C PRO A 268 -15.65 -7.06 -3.61
N MET A 269 -15.63 -6.16 -4.61
CA MET A 269 -16.80 -5.36 -4.95
C MET A 269 -17.90 -6.24 -5.54
N SER A 270 -19.05 -6.27 -4.90
CA SER A 270 -20.28 -6.92 -5.36
C SER A 270 -21.47 -6.44 -4.52
N ALA A 271 -22.68 -6.58 -5.04
CA ALA A 271 -23.91 -6.29 -4.29
C ALA A 271 -23.99 -7.09 -2.97
N ALA A 272 -23.58 -8.36 -2.98
CA ALA A 272 -23.55 -9.20 -1.79
C ALA A 272 -22.56 -8.69 -0.74
N SER A 273 -21.33 -8.32 -1.16
CA SER A 273 -20.32 -7.75 -0.27
C SER A 273 -20.74 -6.39 0.28
N LEU A 274 -21.42 -5.55 -0.52
CA LEU A 274 -21.98 -4.27 -0.07
C LEU A 274 -23.02 -4.48 1.02
N ARG A 275 -23.96 -5.41 0.81
CA ARG A 275 -24.99 -5.75 1.81
C ARG A 275 -24.38 -6.22 3.12
N ASP A 276 -23.47 -7.19 3.06
CA ASP A 276 -22.83 -7.73 4.26
C ASP A 276 -21.99 -6.65 4.98
N TRP A 277 -21.22 -5.86 4.24
CA TRP A 277 -20.44 -4.76 4.79
C TRP A 277 -21.29 -3.69 5.48
N ILE A 278 -22.42 -3.30 4.88
CA ILE A 278 -23.32 -2.30 5.47
C ILE A 278 -24.00 -2.86 6.71
N ALA A 279 -24.51 -4.08 6.64
CA ALA A 279 -25.18 -4.72 7.76
C ALA A 279 -24.21 -5.02 8.92
N HIS A 280 -23.04 -5.58 8.62
CA HIS A 280 -22.13 -6.15 9.61
C HIS A 280 -20.66 -5.74 9.45
N PRO A 281 -20.31 -4.44 9.48
CA PRO A 281 -18.94 -4.00 9.26
C PRO A 281 -17.95 -4.61 10.25
N GLN A 282 -18.39 -4.88 11.49
CA GLN A 282 -17.58 -5.46 12.55
C GLN A 282 -17.16 -6.93 12.29
N ARG A 283 -17.87 -7.68 11.44
CA ARG A 283 -17.45 -9.04 11.05
C ARG A 283 -16.17 -9.01 10.21
N SER A 284 -16.10 -8.09 9.25
CA SER A 284 -14.96 -7.98 8.34
C SER A 284 -13.84 -7.13 8.91
N LYS A 285 -14.20 -6.06 9.66
CA LYS A 285 -13.24 -5.12 10.27
C LYS A 285 -13.68 -4.75 11.68
N PRO A 286 -13.44 -5.60 12.69
CA PRO A 286 -13.65 -5.25 14.10
C PRO A 286 -13.00 -3.91 14.46
N GLY A 287 -13.68 -3.05 15.21
CA GLY A 287 -13.20 -1.72 15.56
C GLY A 287 -13.38 -0.64 14.48
N ALA A 288 -13.89 -0.97 13.28
CA ALA A 288 -14.22 0.02 12.26
C ALA A 288 -15.25 1.03 12.78
N ARG A 289 -15.03 2.32 12.46
CA ARG A 289 -15.92 3.42 12.93
C ARG A 289 -17.30 3.43 12.26
N MET A 290 -17.48 2.72 11.15
CA MET A 290 -18.77 2.59 10.48
C MET A 290 -19.72 1.82 11.39
N PRO A 291 -20.89 2.36 11.73
CA PRO A 291 -21.89 1.66 12.54
C PRO A 291 -22.51 0.48 11.77
N SER A 292 -22.99 -0.53 12.49
CA SER A 292 -23.79 -1.62 11.93
C SER A 292 -25.19 -1.14 11.57
N TYR A 293 -25.69 -1.60 10.42
CA TYR A 293 -27.06 -1.37 9.94
C TYR A 293 -27.86 -2.67 9.86
N GLU A 294 -27.55 -3.66 10.69
CA GLU A 294 -28.25 -4.96 10.74
C GLU A 294 -29.73 -4.84 11.08
N ARG A 295 -30.18 -3.70 11.65
CA ARG A 295 -31.60 -3.40 11.92
C ARG A 295 -32.42 -3.14 10.66
N LEU A 296 -31.78 -2.87 9.51
CA LEU A 296 -32.47 -2.66 8.25
C LEU A 296 -32.97 -4.00 7.71
N ASP A 297 -34.16 -3.96 7.11
CA ASP A 297 -34.69 -5.13 6.41
C ASP A 297 -33.87 -5.46 5.14
N ASP A 298 -34.05 -6.66 4.65
CA ASP A 298 -33.35 -7.15 3.47
C ASP A 298 -33.63 -6.34 2.20
N ALA A 299 -34.84 -5.80 2.08
CA ALA A 299 -35.23 -4.95 0.93
C ALA A 299 -34.47 -3.63 0.95
N SER A 300 -34.36 -2.98 2.10
CA SER A 300 -33.60 -1.74 2.29
C SER A 300 -32.09 -1.94 2.10
N LEU A 301 -31.52 -3.01 2.64
CA LEU A 301 -30.12 -3.38 2.41
C LEU A 301 -29.83 -3.69 0.94
N GLY A 302 -30.75 -4.41 0.27
CA GLY A 302 -30.64 -4.69 -1.17
C GLY A 302 -30.71 -3.43 -2.02
N ALA A 303 -31.62 -2.50 -1.68
CA ALA A 303 -31.74 -1.23 -2.35
C ALA A 303 -30.47 -0.35 -2.19
N LEU A 304 -29.92 -0.26 -0.96
CA LEU A 304 -28.66 0.43 -0.70
C LEU A 304 -27.51 -0.17 -1.53
N ALA A 305 -27.39 -1.49 -1.57
CA ALA A 305 -26.37 -2.14 -2.36
C ALA A 305 -26.51 -1.84 -3.86
N ALA A 306 -27.72 -1.91 -4.40
CA ALA A 306 -28.00 -1.58 -5.79
C ALA A 306 -27.67 -0.11 -6.12
N PHE A 307 -28.00 0.81 -5.24
CA PHE A 307 -27.64 2.22 -5.36
C PHE A 307 -26.13 2.40 -5.41
N LEU A 308 -25.39 1.87 -4.42
CA LEU A 308 -23.93 2.04 -4.35
C LEU A 308 -23.20 1.35 -5.49
N GLU A 309 -23.68 0.21 -5.97
CA GLU A 309 -23.10 -0.51 -7.12
C GLU A 309 -23.25 0.27 -8.43
N GLN A 310 -24.27 1.11 -8.57
CA GLN A 310 -24.46 1.99 -9.73
C GLN A 310 -23.58 3.23 -9.73
N LEU A 311 -22.97 3.60 -8.62
CA LEU A 311 -22.07 4.75 -8.52
C LEU A 311 -20.71 4.39 -9.19
N LYS A 312 -20.67 4.53 -10.51
CA LYS A 312 -19.49 4.20 -11.36
C LYS A 312 -18.96 5.40 -12.09
#